data_b44dfc435edfe71249ccd46b69e4c82b
#
_entry.id   b44dfc435edfe71249ccd46b69e4c82b
#
_cell.length_a   1.000
_cell.length_b   1.000
_cell.length_c   1.000
_cell.angle_alpha   90.00
_cell.angle_beta   90.00
_cell.angle_gamma   90.00
#
_symmetry.space_group_name_H-M   'P 1'
#
loop_
_entity.id
_entity.type
_entity.pdbx_description
1 polymer ?
#
loop_
_entity_poly.entity_id
_entity_poly.type
_entity_poly.pdbx_seq_one_letter_code
_entity_poly.pdbx_strand_id
1 'polypeptide(L)'
;MHAEDMAEDFPVISIDSNALDAARMLAEHRLPGIVVTDSSGSPYAVLPASQVVRFIVPTYVQDDPSLAGVINESWADRAAEKLGNKKVHDVLPEHLIDVPAANADDTIIEVAALMARFRSPLIAVMK
;
A
#
# COMPACT_ATOMS: atom_id res chain seq x y z
N MET A 1 19.03 -19.00 -5.36
CA MET A 1 17.88 -18.49 -4.60
C MET A 1 16.72 -18.21 -5.54
N HIS A 2 15.56 -18.69 -5.19
CA HIS A 2 14.35 -18.56 -6.00
C HIS A 2 13.33 -17.66 -5.27
N ALA A 3 12.30 -17.25 -5.98
CA ALA A 3 11.26 -16.38 -5.41
C ALA A 3 10.64 -16.96 -4.15
N GLU A 4 10.37 -18.27 -4.13
CA GLU A 4 9.79 -18.95 -2.95
C GLU A 4 10.67 -18.88 -1.70
N ASP A 5 11.99 -18.79 -1.88
CA ASP A 5 12.94 -18.70 -0.75
C ASP A 5 12.93 -17.32 -0.11
N MET A 6 12.48 -16.31 -0.84
CA MET A 6 12.44 -14.92 -0.41
C MET A 6 11.04 -14.49 0.05
N ALA A 7 10.03 -15.26 -0.32
CA ALA A 7 8.65 -14.89 -0.02
C ALA A 7 8.38 -14.92 1.48
N GLU A 8 7.64 -13.92 1.94
CA GLU A 8 7.20 -13.81 3.33
C GLU A 8 5.68 -13.71 3.37
N ASP A 9 5.10 -14.09 4.49
CA ASP A 9 3.67 -13.92 4.72
C ASP A 9 3.40 -12.44 5.01
N PHE A 10 3.03 -11.70 3.98
CA PHE A 10 2.67 -10.29 4.11
C PHE A 10 1.18 -10.16 4.37
N PRO A 11 0.78 -9.20 5.20
CA PRO A 11 -0.64 -8.92 5.36
C PRO A 11 -1.22 -8.37 4.06
N VAL A 12 -2.44 -8.78 3.76
CA VAL A 12 -3.23 -8.25 2.65
C VAL A 12 -4.48 -7.61 3.22
N ILE A 13 -5.14 -6.76 2.44
CA ILE A 13 -6.38 -6.13 2.88
C ILE A 13 -7.41 -6.17 1.76
N SER A 14 -8.68 -6.37 2.13
CA SER A 14 -9.77 -6.37 1.17
C SER A 14 -10.08 -4.94 0.69
N ILE A 15 -10.46 -4.83 -0.57
CA ILE A 15 -10.92 -3.57 -1.18
C ILE A 15 -12.12 -2.98 -0.43
N ASP A 16 -12.90 -3.82 0.26
CA ASP A 16 -14.07 -3.39 1.03
C ASP A 16 -13.76 -3.07 2.50
N SER A 17 -12.51 -3.25 2.92
CA SER A 17 -12.09 -2.94 4.28
C SER A 17 -12.02 -1.43 4.51
N ASN A 18 -12.02 -1.05 5.78
CA ASN A 18 -11.90 0.34 6.20
C ASN A 18 -10.49 0.87 5.88
N ALA A 19 -10.42 2.08 5.33
CA ALA A 19 -9.14 2.69 4.96
C ALA A 19 -8.22 2.94 6.17
N LEU A 20 -8.79 3.22 7.34
CA LEU A 20 -8.01 3.40 8.56
C LEU A 20 -7.30 2.10 8.97
N ASP A 21 -7.94 0.95 8.77
CA ASP A 21 -7.31 -0.35 9.04
C ASP A 21 -6.12 -0.58 8.13
N ALA A 22 -6.22 -0.21 6.86
CA ALA A 22 -5.10 -0.27 5.91
C ALA A 22 -3.94 0.62 6.36
N ALA A 23 -4.24 1.85 6.77
CA ALA A 23 -3.23 2.79 7.26
C ALA A 23 -2.52 2.25 8.50
N ARG A 24 -3.27 1.65 9.43
CA ARG A 24 -2.70 1.04 10.63
C ARG A 24 -1.78 -0.13 10.29
N MET A 25 -2.19 -1.00 9.37
CA MET A 25 -1.37 -2.13 8.94
C MET A 25 -0.07 -1.67 8.31
N LEU A 26 -0.12 -0.65 7.45
CA LEU A 26 1.07 -0.08 6.83
C LEU A 26 2.02 0.49 7.88
N ALA A 27 1.50 1.18 8.88
CA ALA A 27 2.30 1.79 9.95
C ALA A 27 2.87 0.74 10.92
N GLU A 28 2.05 -0.20 11.39
CA GLU A 28 2.46 -1.22 12.36
C GLU A 28 3.53 -2.15 11.81
N HIS A 29 3.41 -2.55 10.55
CA HIS A 29 4.35 -3.45 9.89
C HIS A 29 5.45 -2.72 9.11
N ARG A 30 5.42 -1.38 9.10
CA ARG A 30 6.38 -0.54 8.38
C ARG A 30 6.50 -0.93 6.91
N LEU A 31 5.37 -1.11 6.26
CA LEU A 31 5.32 -1.55 4.87
C LEU A 31 5.37 -0.38 3.90
N PRO A 32 6.06 -0.54 2.76
CA PRO A 32 6.04 0.49 1.70
C PRO A 32 4.73 0.50 0.92
N GLY A 33 3.95 -0.57 1.02
CA GLY A 33 2.67 -0.73 0.39
C GLY A 33 2.01 -2.01 0.87
N ILE A 34 0.77 -2.21 0.49
CA ILE A 34 0.02 -3.41 0.85
C ILE A 34 -0.76 -3.92 -0.38
N VAL A 35 -0.87 -5.23 -0.50
CA VAL A 35 -1.67 -5.84 -1.55
C VAL A 35 -3.14 -5.77 -1.17
N VAL A 36 -3.94 -5.19 -2.06
CA VAL A 36 -5.39 -5.11 -1.92
C VAL A 36 -6.00 -6.26 -2.68
N THR A 37 -6.88 -7.00 -2.03
CA THR A 37 -7.60 -8.11 -2.66
C THR A 37 -9.01 -7.66 -3.06
N ASP A 38 -9.55 -8.29 -4.11
CA ASP A 38 -10.94 -8.08 -4.52
C ASP A 38 -11.91 -8.90 -3.65
N SER A 39 -13.19 -8.86 -3.99
CA SER A 39 -14.23 -9.57 -3.22
C SER A 39 -14.05 -11.08 -3.21
N SER A 40 -13.32 -11.64 -4.17
CA SER A 40 -13.04 -13.08 -4.25
C SER A 40 -11.76 -13.47 -3.50
N GLY A 41 -11.02 -12.49 -2.97
CA GLY A 41 -9.75 -12.72 -2.29
C GLY A 41 -8.54 -12.76 -3.21
N SER A 42 -8.72 -12.45 -4.50
CA SER A 42 -7.62 -12.41 -5.46
C SER A 42 -6.88 -11.08 -5.39
N PRO A 43 -5.54 -11.08 -5.62
CA PRO A 43 -4.79 -9.83 -5.69
C PRO A 43 -5.37 -8.90 -6.76
N TYR A 44 -5.64 -7.65 -6.39
CA TYR A 44 -6.29 -6.67 -7.25
C TYR A 44 -5.37 -5.50 -7.59
N ALA A 45 -4.75 -4.90 -6.56
CA ALA A 45 -3.91 -3.73 -6.74
C ALA A 45 -2.94 -3.58 -5.56
N VAL A 46 -1.94 -2.73 -5.72
CA VAL A 46 -1.05 -2.32 -4.61
C VAL A 46 -1.52 -0.95 -4.13
N LEU A 47 -1.68 -0.80 -2.82
CA LEU A 47 -1.91 0.50 -2.18
C LEU A 47 -0.57 0.96 -1.58
N PRO A 48 0.13 1.93 -2.21
CA PRO A 48 1.37 2.45 -1.65
C PRO A 48 1.11 3.26 -0.39
N ALA A 49 2.02 3.17 0.58
CA ALA A 49 1.94 3.99 1.78
C ALA A 49 1.88 5.49 1.46
N SER A 50 2.61 5.93 0.43
CA SER A 50 2.60 7.31 -0.03
C SER A 50 1.22 7.79 -0.48
N GLN A 51 0.39 6.91 -1.01
CA GLN A 51 -0.98 7.25 -1.42
C GLN A 51 -1.85 7.58 -0.21
N VAL A 52 -1.71 6.82 0.87
CA VAL A 52 -2.43 7.10 2.12
C VAL A 52 -2.00 8.44 2.70
N VAL A 53 -0.69 8.72 2.68
CA VAL A 53 -0.14 9.99 3.14
C VAL A 53 -0.71 11.16 2.33
N ARG A 54 -0.76 11.03 1.00
CA ARG A 54 -1.35 12.07 0.13
C ARG A 54 -2.82 12.33 0.45
N PHE A 55 -3.54 11.29 0.85
CA PHE A 55 -4.95 11.41 1.16
C PHE A 55 -5.21 12.19 2.45
N ILE A 56 -4.33 12.07 3.44
CA ILE A 56 -4.52 12.66 4.77
C ILE A 56 -3.72 13.93 5.02
N VAL A 57 -2.57 14.12 4.34
CA VAL A 57 -1.73 15.31 4.54
C VAL A 57 -2.25 16.46 3.67
N PRO A 58 -2.49 17.65 4.25
CA PRO A 58 -2.94 18.79 3.46
C PRO A 58 -1.95 19.15 2.34
N THR A 59 -2.48 19.62 1.21
CA THR A 59 -1.67 19.95 0.03
C THR A 59 -0.57 20.96 0.35
N TYR A 60 -0.87 21.97 1.17
CA TYR A 60 0.13 22.99 1.54
C TYR A 60 1.30 22.41 2.33
N VAL A 61 1.08 21.32 3.10
CA VAL A 61 2.15 20.61 3.81
C VAL A 61 2.95 19.75 2.85
N GLN A 62 2.30 19.15 1.84
CA GLN A 62 2.98 18.36 0.81
C GLN A 62 3.92 19.26 -0.01
N ASP A 63 3.49 20.49 -0.32
CA ASP A 63 4.28 21.45 -1.07
C ASP A 63 5.42 22.05 -0.23
N ASP A 64 5.21 22.20 1.07
CA ASP A 64 6.23 22.71 2.01
C ASP A 64 6.19 21.89 3.30
N PRO A 65 6.98 20.81 3.40
CA PRO A 65 7.01 19.93 4.57
C PRO A 65 7.36 20.63 5.89
N SER A 66 8.00 21.80 5.84
CA SER A 66 8.32 22.55 7.06
C SER A 66 7.05 23.00 7.81
N LEU A 67 5.91 23.05 7.13
CA LEU A 67 4.63 23.42 7.72
C LEU A 67 4.00 22.31 8.54
N ALA A 68 4.57 21.10 8.53
CA ALA A 68 4.06 19.98 9.32
C ALA A 68 4.02 20.29 10.83
N GLY A 69 4.91 21.17 11.30
CA GLY A 69 4.97 21.56 12.70
C GLY A 69 3.75 22.37 13.19
N VAL A 70 2.94 22.90 12.29
CA VAL A 70 1.71 23.63 12.67
C VAL A 70 0.50 22.70 12.81
N ILE A 71 0.66 21.43 12.44
CA ILE A 71 -0.40 20.42 12.55
C ILE A 71 -0.39 19.87 13.98
N ASN A 72 -1.54 19.93 14.64
CA ASN A 72 -1.71 19.48 16.02
C ASN A 72 -2.44 18.13 16.10
N GLU A 73 -2.59 17.60 17.32
CA GLU A 73 -3.29 16.33 17.57
C GLU A 73 -4.74 16.35 17.09
N SER A 74 -5.41 17.49 17.22
CA SER A 74 -6.78 17.67 16.77
C SER A 74 -6.92 17.42 15.27
N TRP A 75 -5.92 17.83 14.49
CA TRP A 75 -5.86 17.55 13.06
C TRP A 75 -5.62 16.06 12.78
N ALA A 76 -4.72 15.44 13.56
CA ALA A 76 -4.46 14.00 13.45
C ALA A 76 -5.71 13.18 13.72
N ASP A 77 -6.50 13.55 14.74
CA ASP A 77 -7.77 12.89 15.04
C ASP A 77 -8.77 13.03 13.90
N ARG A 78 -8.83 14.20 13.26
CA ARG A 78 -9.69 14.42 12.10
C ARG A 78 -9.24 13.62 10.88
N ALA A 79 -7.93 13.47 10.69
CA ALA A 79 -7.40 12.65 9.62
C ALA A 79 -7.77 11.17 9.81
N ALA A 80 -7.65 10.65 11.03
CA ALA A 80 -8.04 9.30 11.37
C ALA A 80 -9.55 9.09 11.15
N GLU A 81 -10.37 10.05 11.55
CA GLU A 81 -11.81 10.02 11.33
C GLU A 81 -12.14 10.04 9.84
N LYS A 82 -11.45 10.85 9.05
CA LYS A 82 -11.61 10.90 7.59
C LYS A 82 -11.34 9.54 6.96
N LEU A 83 -10.25 8.88 7.34
CA LEU A 83 -9.93 7.54 6.86
C LEU A 83 -10.95 6.52 7.35
N GLY A 84 -11.42 6.64 8.59
CA GLY A 84 -12.40 5.74 9.19
C GLY A 84 -13.76 5.75 8.49
N ASN A 85 -14.08 6.80 7.74
CA ASN A 85 -15.32 6.92 6.98
C ASN A 85 -15.14 6.48 5.51
N LYS A 86 -13.96 6.00 5.13
CA LYS A 86 -13.66 5.56 3.77
C LYS A 86 -13.31 4.08 3.74
N LYS A 87 -13.56 3.47 2.59
CA LYS A 87 -13.09 2.11 2.31
C LYS A 87 -11.77 2.18 1.57
N VAL A 88 -11.04 1.07 1.57
CA VAL A 88 -9.76 0.97 0.84
C VAL A 88 -9.93 1.38 -0.61
N HIS A 89 -11.01 0.96 -1.24
CA HIS A 89 -11.29 1.29 -2.64
C HIS A 89 -11.39 2.82 -2.88
N ASP A 90 -11.82 3.59 -1.90
CA ASP A 90 -11.96 5.05 -2.01
C ASP A 90 -10.61 5.78 -1.98
N VAL A 91 -9.58 5.16 -1.43
CA VAL A 91 -8.24 5.76 -1.29
C VAL A 91 -7.22 5.21 -2.28
N LEU A 92 -7.60 4.25 -3.12
CA LEU A 92 -6.71 3.74 -4.17
C LEU A 92 -6.37 4.85 -5.18
N PRO A 93 -5.16 4.79 -5.80
CA PRO A 93 -4.81 5.74 -6.85
C PRO A 93 -5.80 5.65 -8.01
N GLU A 94 -6.02 6.77 -8.70
CA GLU A 94 -6.85 6.82 -9.91
C GLU A 94 -6.36 5.83 -10.96
N HIS A 95 -5.03 5.76 -11.15
CA HIS A 95 -4.40 4.75 -11.98
C HIS A 95 -3.89 3.64 -11.05
N LEU A 96 -4.57 2.50 -11.06
CA LEU A 96 -4.23 1.38 -10.21
C LEU A 96 -2.82 0.85 -10.51
N ILE A 97 -2.10 0.51 -9.44
CA ILE A 97 -0.81 -0.17 -9.54
C ILE A 97 -1.11 -1.67 -9.52
N ASP A 98 -0.85 -2.35 -10.64
CA ASP A 98 -1.04 -3.78 -10.72
C ASP A 98 -0.10 -4.52 -9.78
N VAL A 99 -0.55 -5.68 -9.30
CA VAL A 99 0.30 -6.56 -8.50
C VAL A 99 1.09 -7.43 -9.45
N PRO A 100 2.40 -7.20 -9.63
CA PRO A 100 3.19 -8.09 -10.46
C PRO A 100 3.29 -9.46 -9.78
N ALA A 101 3.31 -10.52 -10.57
CA ALA A 101 3.38 -11.89 -10.07
C ALA A 101 4.63 -12.59 -10.61
N ALA A 102 5.32 -13.31 -9.73
CA ALA A 102 6.44 -14.18 -10.07
C ALA A 102 6.04 -15.62 -9.76
N ASN A 103 6.64 -16.55 -10.49
CA ASN A 103 6.50 -17.96 -10.17
C ASN A 103 7.45 -18.33 -9.03
N ALA A 104 7.06 -19.34 -8.25
CA ALA A 104 7.85 -19.77 -7.08
C ALA A 104 9.30 -20.13 -7.43
N ASP A 105 9.52 -20.66 -8.62
CA ASP A 105 10.84 -21.09 -9.11
C ASP A 105 11.60 -20.03 -9.90
N ASP A 106 11.05 -18.83 -10.06
CA ASP A 106 11.75 -17.72 -10.71
C ASP A 106 13.01 -17.34 -9.90
N THR A 107 14.06 -16.94 -10.62
CA THR A 107 15.30 -16.51 -9.98
C THR A 107 15.14 -15.11 -9.37
N ILE A 108 16.06 -14.76 -8.45
CA ILE A 108 16.08 -13.42 -7.85
C ILE A 108 16.21 -12.31 -8.90
N ILE A 109 16.94 -12.58 -10.00
CA ILE A 109 17.10 -11.59 -11.09
C ILE A 109 15.77 -11.42 -11.84
N GLU A 110 15.05 -12.50 -12.09
CA GLU A 110 13.74 -12.43 -12.73
C GLU A 110 12.74 -11.66 -11.86
N VAL A 111 12.76 -11.90 -10.53
CA VAL A 111 11.93 -11.16 -9.59
C VAL A 111 12.27 -9.67 -9.60
N ALA A 112 13.55 -9.35 -9.52
CA ALA A 112 14.02 -7.95 -9.54
C ALA A 112 13.63 -7.25 -10.84
N ALA A 113 13.72 -7.94 -11.97
CA ALA A 113 13.34 -7.40 -13.28
C ALA A 113 11.84 -7.06 -13.32
N LEU A 114 10.99 -7.92 -12.77
CA LEU A 114 9.56 -7.67 -12.70
C LEU A 114 9.23 -6.46 -11.82
N MET A 115 9.85 -6.37 -10.65
CA MET A 115 9.65 -5.23 -9.76
C MET A 115 10.08 -3.92 -10.40
N ALA A 116 11.20 -3.93 -11.12
CA ALA A 116 11.69 -2.76 -11.84
C ALA A 116 10.76 -2.37 -12.98
N ARG A 117 10.29 -3.34 -13.75
CA ARG A 117 9.38 -3.11 -14.88
C ARG A 117 8.06 -2.48 -14.45
N PHE A 118 7.47 -3.01 -13.40
CA PHE A 118 6.18 -2.55 -12.89
C PHE A 118 6.30 -1.42 -11.86
N ARG A 119 7.53 -1.06 -11.47
CA ARG A 119 7.81 -0.05 -10.44
C ARG A 119 7.01 -0.31 -9.16
N SER A 120 6.86 -1.58 -8.81
CA SER A 120 6.12 -1.98 -7.62
C SER A 120 7.06 -2.32 -6.47
N PRO A 121 6.76 -1.86 -5.25
CA PRO A 121 7.54 -2.25 -4.07
C PRO A 121 7.23 -3.67 -3.61
N LEU A 122 6.17 -4.27 -4.15
CA LEU A 122 5.70 -5.60 -3.77
C LEU A 122 5.49 -6.45 -5.01
N ILE A 123 5.67 -7.75 -4.84
CA ILE A 123 5.42 -8.74 -5.87
C ILE A 123 4.75 -9.97 -5.23
N ALA A 124 3.77 -10.53 -5.89
CA ALA A 124 3.13 -11.77 -5.44
C ALA A 124 3.91 -12.97 -5.97
N VAL A 125 4.22 -13.92 -5.09
CA VAL A 125 4.86 -15.17 -5.49
C VAL A 125 3.78 -16.24 -5.57
N MET A 126 3.60 -16.78 -6.76
CA MET A 126 2.56 -17.76 -7.08
C MET A 126 3.17 -19.15 -7.24
N LYS A 127 2.51 -20.10 -6.65
CA LYS A 127 2.92 -21.52 -6.77
C LYS A 127 2.14 -22.23 -7.87
#